data_5e703fd4566b5f2f5a6effa61d657d90
#
_entry.id   5e703fd4566b5f2f5a6effa61d657d90
#
_cell.length_a   1.000
_cell.length_b   1.000
_cell.length_c   1.000
_cell.angle_alpha   90.00
_cell.angle_beta   90.00
_cell.angle_gamma   90.00
#
_symmetry.space_group_name_H-M   'P 1'
#
loop_
_entity.id
_entity.type
_entity.pdbx_description
1 polymer ?
#
loop_
_entity_poly.entity_id
_entity_poly.type
_entity_poly.pdbx_seq_one_letter_code
_entity_poly.pdbx_strand_id
1 'polypeptide(L)'
;MSNANISSDDLLHITLVKYESGLGVPGIMPPKLSSTVEITKQPEQNAKVVKTEFTDNKPSNTHQGEIAASGFSTVLAMVDQLKTLPVRQTPGGPDVFGANTVVQVRQGRNVVWGYNPGAGCAVVEDEPSDELHASITDEHKASFVDIVGKIVATSNDALI
;
A
#
# COMPACT_ATOMS: atom_id res chain seq x y z
N MET A 1 -19.16 15.37 3.40
CA MET A 1 -18.87 14.96 3.77
C MET A 1 -18.41 14.25 4.19
N SER A 2 -18.13 14.05 4.33
CA SER A 2 -17.65 13.43 4.65
C SER A 2 -17.21 13.04 5.25
N ASN A 3 -17.21 13.02 5.67
CA ASN A 3 -16.53 12.77 6.31
C ASN A 3 -15.74 11.91 6.29
N ALA A 4 -15.23 12.07 6.16
CA ALA A 4 -13.99 11.38 6.32
C ALA A 4 -14.00 10.41 7.47
N ASN A 5 -14.96 10.37 8.18
CA ASN A 5 -15.06 9.41 9.26
C ASN A 5 -15.36 8.05 8.68
N ILE A 6 -14.53 7.08 9.04
CA ILE A 6 -14.81 5.72 8.68
C ILE A 6 -16.03 5.30 9.45
N SER A 7 -17.09 5.01 8.72
CA SER A 7 -18.30 4.51 9.36
C SER A 7 -18.01 3.13 9.94
N SER A 8 -18.58 2.83 11.08
CA SER A 8 -18.42 1.50 11.63
C SER A 8 -18.99 0.41 10.72
N ASP A 9 -19.83 0.82 9.79
CA ASP A 9 -20.43 -0.12 8.86
C ASP A 9 -19.58 -0.32 7.60
N ASP A 10 -18.53 0.45 7.43
CA ASP A 10 -17.71 0.36 6.22
C ASP A 10 -16.59 -0.65 6.38
N LEU A 11 -16.39 -1.42 5.32
CA LEU A 11 -15.27 -2.34 5.23
C LEU A 11 -14.01 -1.57 4.89
N LEU A 12 -12.97 -1.75 5.66
CA LEU A 12 -11.66 -1.15 5.35
C LEU A 12 -10.73 -2.25 4.83
N HIS A 13 -10.11 -1.98 3.71
CA HIS A 13 -9.22 -2.94 3.07
C HIS A 13 -7.91 -2.25 2.72
N ILE A 14 -6.82 -2.77 3.24
CA ILE A 14 -5.47 -2.25 2.96
C ILE A 14 -4.71 -3.33 2.24
N THR A 15 -4.14 -2.98 1.10
CA THR A 15 -3.33 -3.90 0.30
C THR A 15 -1.93 -3.33 0.16
N LEU A 16 -0.94 -4.15 0.49
CA LEU A 16 0.47 -3.84 0.27
C LEU A 16 1.02 -4.91 -0.66
N VAL A 17 1.59 -4.48 -1.76
CA VAL A 17 2.21 -5.41 -2.71
C VAL A 17 3.68 -5.04 -2.82
N LYS A 18 4.54 -5.96 -2.43
CA LYS A 18 5.98 -5.73 -2.50
C LYS A 18 6.56 -6.48 -3.67
N TYR A 19 7.42 -5.79 -4.40
CA TYR A 19 8.14 -6.36 -5.53
C TYR A 19 9.61 -6.50 -5.20
N GLU A 20 10.26 -7.48 -5.80
CA GLU A 20 11.71 -7.59 -5.68
C GLU A 20 12.39 -6.56 -6.56
N SER A 21 11.80 -6.28 -7.71
CA SER A 21 12.40 -5.34 -8.66
C SER A 21 11.38 -4.98 -9.73
N GLY A 22 11.67 -3.93 -10.45
CA GLY A 22 10.96 -3.58 -11.66
C GLY A 22 9.75 -2.69 -11.51
N LEU A 23 9.38 -2.34 -10.30
CA LEU A 23 8.21 -1.50 -10.10
C LEU A 23 8.50 -0.08 -10.61
N GLY A 24 7.63 0.41 -11.48
CA GLY A 24 7.77 1.76 -12.02
C GLY A 24 8.87 1.90 -13.06
N VAL A 25 9.46 0.80 -13.49
CA VAL A 25 10.51 0.82 -14.49
C VAL A 25 9.92 0.39 -15.83
N PRO A 26 9.94 1.22 -16.84
CA PRO A 26 9.46 0.80 -18.16
C PRO A 26 10.39 -0.27 -18.70
N GLY A 27 9.83 -1.30 -19.31
CA GLY A 27 10.65 -2.34 -19.86
C GLY A 27 9.81 -3.49 -20.35
N ILE A 28 10.49 -4.47 -20.89
CA ILE A 28 9.84 -5.62 -21.48
C ILE A 28 9.41 -6.61 -20.42
N MET A 29 10.18 -6.70 -19.34
CA MET A 29 9.90 -7.69 -18.31
C MET A 29 8.97 -7.13 -17.25
N PRO A 30 7.98 -7.92 -16.83
CA PRO A 30 7.09 -7.46 -15.77
C PRO A 30 7.82 -7.37 -14.44
N PRO A 31 7.32 -6.57 -13.52
CA PRO A 31 7.87 -6.53 -12.16
C PRO A 31 7.79 -7.90 -11.51
N LYS A 32 8.76 -8.20 -10.67
CA LYS A 32 8.79 -9.48 -9.99
C LYS A 32 8.22 -9.35 -8.60
N LEU A 33 7.17 -10.12 -8.33
CA LEU A 33 6.49 -10.09 -7.03
C LEU A 33 7.32 -10.73 -5.94
N SER A 34 7.30 -10.13 -4.76
CA SER A 34 7.89 -10.69 -3.57
C SER A 34 6.80 -11.17 -2.60
N SER A 35 5.90 -10.30 -2.22
CA SER A 35 4.86 -10.64 -1.26
C SER A 35 3.69 -9.68 -1.33
N THR A 36 2.54 -10.12 -0.83
CA THR A 36 1.40 -9.24 -0.63
C THR A 36 0.92 -9.36 0.81
N VAL A 37 0.42 -8.27 1.34
CA VAL A 37 -0.22 -8.25 2.65
C VAL A 37 -1.57 -7.60 2.46
N GLU A 38 -2.62 -8.29 2.88
CA GLU A 38 -3.97 -7.76 2.81
C GLU A 38 -4.55 -7.72 4.22
N ILE A 39 -5.01 -6.54 4.61
CA ILE A 39 -5.63 -6.33 5.91
C ILE A 39 -7.07 -5.93 5.66
N THR A 40 -8.00 -6.71 6.19
CA THR A 40 -9.43 -6.47 6.01
C THR A 40 -10.08 -6.29 7.37
N LYS A 41 -10.73 -5.16 7.57
CA LYS A 41 -11.39 -4.86 8.84
C LYS A 41 -12.87 -4.68 8.58
N GLN A 42 -13.66 -5.59 9.14
CA GLN A 42 -15.11 -5.46 9.13
C GLN A 42 -15.58 -4.84 10.43
N PRO A 43 -16.77 -4.23 10.43
CA PRO A 43 -17.30 -3.64 11.66
C PRO A 43 -17.40 -4.68 12.77
N GLU A 44 -17.03 -4.27 13.97
CA GLU A 44 -17.15 -5.09 15.18
C GLU A 44 -16.38 -6.40 15.16
N GLN A 45 -15.38 -6.48 14.28
CA GLN A 45 -14.53 -7.68 14.21
C GLN A 45 -13.06 -7.26 14.24
N ASN A 46 -12.20 -8.19 14.60
CA ASN A 46 -10.77 -7.98 14.49
C ASN A 46 -10.40 -7.90 13.01
N ALA A 47 -9.34 -7.17 12.73
CA ALA A 47 -8.83 -7.10 11.36
C ALA A 47 -8.19 -8.43 10.99
N LYS A 48 -8.50 -8.91 9.79
CA LYS A 48 -7.90 -10.13 9.28
C LYS A 48 -6.72 -9.79 8.41
N VAL A 49 -5.66 -10.56 8.55
CA VAL A 49 -4.43 -10.38 7.78
C VAL A 49 -4.18 -11.63 6.96
N VAL A 50 -3.90 -11.43 5.68
CA VAL A 50 -3.45 -12.52 4.82
C VAL A 50 -2.16 -12.06 4.16
N LYS A 51 -1.09 -12.81 4.39
CA LYS A 51 0.19 -12.54 3.75
C LYS A 51 0.51 -13.67 2.79
N THR A 52 0.79 -13.34 1.55
CA THR A 52 1.15 -14.32 0.53
C THR A 52 2.56 -14.01 0.05
N GLU A 53 3.42 -15.03 0.07
CA GLU A 53 4.76 -14.93 -0.47
C GLU A 53 4.79 -15.56 -1.86
N PHE A 54 5.62 -15.00 -2.72
CA PHE A 54 5.67 -15.42 -4.12
C PHE A 54 7.07 -15.88 -4.48
N THR A 55 7.12 -16.89 -5.34
CA THR A 55 8.36 -17.37 -5.96
C THR A 55 8.08 -17.45 -7.45
N ASP A 56 8.88 -16.77 -8.25
CA ASP A 56 8.70 -16.71 -9.71
C ASP A 56 7.29 -16.27 -10.08
N ASN A 57 6.80 -15.24 -9.38
CA ASN A 57 5.48 -14.65 -9.58
C ASN A 57 4.32 -15.61 -9.33
N LYS A 58 4.58 -16.67 -8.58
CA LYS A 58 3.53 -17.62 -8.19
C LYS A 58 3.45 -17.72 -6.68
N PRO A 59 2.25 -17.83 -6.12
CA PRO A 59 2.13 -17.99 -4.66
C PRO A 59 2.88 -19.22 -4.20
N SER A 60 3.70 -19.05 -3.16
CA SER A 60 4.45 -20.15 -2.59
C SER A 60 4.04 -20.45 -1.15
N ASN A 61 3.70 -19.43 -0.39
CA ASN A 61 3.25 -19.58 0.99
C ASN A 61 2.17 -18.58 1.30
N THR A 62 1.21 -18.97 2.14
CA THR A 62 0.17 -18.06 2.60
C THR A 62 0.07 -18.20 4.12
N HIS A 63 0.06 -17.05 4.80
CA HIS A 63 -0.07 -16.99 6.25
C HIS A 63 -1.26 -16.12 6.59
N GLN A 64 -1.97 -16.47 7.65
CA GLN A 64 -3.14 -15.73 8.08
C GLN A 64 -3.08 -15.42 9.56
N GLY A 65 -3.77 -14.38 9.97
CA GLY A 65 -3.85 -14.01 11.36
C GLY A 65 -4.88 -12.93 11.57
N GLU A 66 -4.95 -12.42 12.80
CA GLU A 66 -5.87 -11.35 13.15
C GLU A 66 -5.15 -10.29 13.96
N ILE A 67 -5.49 -9.04 13.70
CA ILE A 67 -4.99 -7.92 14.46
C ILE A 67 -6.08 -7.48 15.41
N ALA A 68 -5.76 -7.45 16.70
CA ALA A 68 -6.71 -6.98 17.71
C ALA A 68 -6.94 -5.47 17.56
N ALA A 69 -7.98 -4.97 18.19
CA ALA A 69 -8.37 -3.56 18.06
C ALA A 69 -7.22 -2.61 18.36
N SER A 70 -6.42 -2.90 19.38
CA SER A 70 -5.31 -2.03 19.75
C SER A 70 -4.24 -1.98 18.67
N GLY A 71 -3.94 -3.12 18.06
CA GLY A 71 -2.98 -3.17 16.97
C GLY A 71 -3.52 -2.50 15.73
N PHE A 72 -4.81 -2.64 15.48
CA PHE A 72 -5.41 -2.01 14.32
C PHE A 72 -5.43 -0.49 14.46
N SER A 73 -5.55 0.03 15.67
CA SER A 73 -5.41 1.47 15.89
C SER A 73 -4.06 1.99 15.41
N THR A 74 -3.01 1.20 15.63
CA THR A 74 -1.69 1.54 15.11
C THR A 74 -1.68 1.59 13.60
N VAL A 75 -2.33 0.60 12.95
CA VAL A 75 -2.41 0.57 11.50
C VAL A 75 -3.15 1.81 10.98
N LEU A 76 -4.25 2.18 11.63
CA LEU A 76 -5.00 3.37 11.22
C LEU A 76 -4.17 4.64 11.35
N ALA A 77 -3.38 4.75 12.41
CA ALA A 77 -2.49 5.90 12.59
C ALA A 77 -1.46 5.95 11.47
N MET A 78 -0.95 4.79 11.04
CA MET A 78 -0.01 4.74 9.92
C MET A 78 -0.68 5.16 8.62
N VAL A 79 -1.92 4.74 8.40
CA VAL A 79 -2.67 5.15 7.21
C VAL A 79 -2.85 6.68 7.19
N ASP A 80 -3.16 7.27 8.34
CA ASP A 80 -3.30 8.72 8.42
C ASP A 80 -1.98 9.42 8.04
N GLN A 81 -0.86 8.85 8.43
CA GLN A 81 0.43 9.41 8.05
C GLN A 81 0.69 9.26 6.56
N LEU A 82 0.28 8.13 5.96
CA LEU A 82 0.41 7.97 4.52
C LEU A 82 -0.32 9.07 3.76
N LYS A 83 -1.48 9.46 4.25
CA LYS A 83 -2.30 10.47 3.58
C LYS A 83 -1.62 11.83 3.52
N THR A 84 -0.60 12.06 4.32
CA THR A 84 0.12 13.34 4.29
C THR A 84 1.21 13.37 3.23
N LEU A 85 1.53 12.24 2.62
CA LEU A 85 2.58 12.16 1.64
C LEU A 85 2.10 12.64 0.27
N PRO A 86 2.87 13.47 -0.41
CA PRO A 86 2.47 13.98 -1.73
C PRO A 86 2.74 12.93 -2.79
N VAL A 87 1.70 12.27 -3.26
CA VAL A 87 1.82 11.30 -4.33
C VAL A 87 0.70 11.47 -5.33
N ARG A 88 0.97 10.97 -6.52
CA ARG A 88 -0.02 10.92 -7.57
C ARG A 88 -0.99 9.79 -7.22
N GLN A 89 -2.28 10.13 -7.15
CA GLN A 89 -3.30 9.16 -6.78
C GLN A 89 -3.73 8.26 -7.93
N THR A 90 -3.46 8.67 -9.16
CA THR A 90 -3.77 7.82 -10.32
C THR A 90 -2.65 6.82 -10.53
N PRO A 91 -2.95 5.61 -11.01
CA PRO A 91 -1.91 4.60 -11.25
C PRO A 91 -0.93 5.06 -12.32
N GLY A 92 0.29 4.60 -12.22
CA GLY A 92 1.32 4.81 -13.22
C GLY A 92 2.47 5.65 -12.72
N GLY A 93 3.47 5.81 -13.58
CA GLY A 93 4.63 6.62 -13.30
C GLY A 93 5.76 5.88 -12.61
N PRO A 94 6.84 6.60 -12.30
CA PRO A 94 7.99 5.98 -11.65
C PRO A 94 7.75 5.71 -10.17
N ASP A 95 8.55 4.84 -9.61
CA ASP A 95 8.52 4.56 -8.18
C ASP A 95 9.28 5.66 -7.45
N VAL A 96 8.57 6.74 -7.13
CA VAL A 96 9.20 7.94 -6.57
C VAL A 96 9.74 7.74 -5.17
N PHE A 97 9.20 6.77 -4.43
CA PHE A 97 9.72 6.45 -3.10
C PHE A 97 10.83 5.41 -3.14
N GLY A 98 11.01 4.73 -4.27
CA GLY A 98 12.07 3.75 -4.41
C GLY A 98 11.93 2.52 -3.55
N ALA A 99 10.73 2.22 -3.10
CA ALA A 99 10.49 1.15 -2.13
C ALA A 99 10.00 -0.15 -2.76
N ASN A 100 9.75 -0.16 -4.05
CA ASN A 100 9.20 -1.32 -4.76
C ASN A 100 7.92 -1.84 -4.11
N THR A 101 7.08 -0.95 -3.62
CA THR A 101 5.87 -1.31 -2.89
C THR A 101 4.68 -0.51 -3.39
N VAL A 102 3.61 -1.24 -3.69
CA VAL A 102 2.31 -0.65 -4.01
C VAL A 102 1.47 -0.66 -2.75
N VAL A 103 0.78 0.44 -2.49
CA VAL A 103 -0.11 0.54 -1.34
C VAL A 103 -1.46 1.03 -1.83
N GLN A 104 -2.51 0.38 -1.38
CA GLN A 104 -3.86 0.85 -1.65
C GLN A 104 -4.70 0.72 -0.39
N VAL A 105 -5.39 1.79 -0.05
CA VAL A 105 -6.31 1.79 1.09
C VAL A 105 -7.70 2.07 0.53
N ARG A 106 -8.62 1.15 0.77
CA ARG A 106 -10.00 1.27 0.31
C ARG A 106 -10.95 1.26 1.49
N GLN A 107 -11.98 2.05 1.37
CA GLN A 107 -13.08 2.05 2.34
C GLN A 107 -14.35 1.79 1.55
N GLY A 108 -14.92 0.60 1.75
CA GLY A 108 -16.01 0.17 0.90
C GLY A 108 -15.55 0.08 -0.56
N ARG A 109 -16.17 0.86 -1.41
CA ARG A 109 -15.81 0.88 -2.83
C ARG A 109 -14.86 1.99 -3.20
N ASN A 110 -14.51 2.84 -2.26
CA ASN A 110 -13.73 4.03 -2.53
C ASN A 110 -12.27 3.82 -2.17
N VAL A 111 -11.38 4.29 -3.04
CA VAL A 111 -9.96 4.33 -2.71
C VAL A 111 -9.73 5.61 -1.91
N VAL A 112 -9.27 5.43 -0.68
CA VAL A 112 -9.01 6.54 0.22
C VAL A 112 -7.63 7.11 -0.04
N TRP A 113 -6.68 6.24 -0.33
CA TRP A 113 -5.31 6.63 -0.66
C TRP A 113 -4.67 5.50 -1.45
N GLY A 114 -3.86 5.87 -2.43
CA GLY A 114 -3.20 4.85 -3.25
C GLY A 114 -1.87 5.33 -3.78
N TYR A 115 -0.93 4.40 -3.88
CA TYR A 115 0.36 4.62 -4.50
C TYR A 115 0.65 3.38 -5.34
N ASN A 116 0.58 3.52 -6.66
CA ASN A 116 0.68 2.39 -7.57
C ASN A 116 1.50 2.76 -8.80
N PRO A 117 2.82 2.89 -8.63
CA PRO A 117 3.69 3.23 -9.76
C PRO A 117 3.77 2.07 -10.74
N GLY A 118 3.99 2.39 -12.00
CA GLY A 118 4.18 1.39 -13.03
C GLY A 118 2.94 0.64 -13.45
N ALA A 119 1.77 1.00 -12.93
CA ALA A 119 0.55 0.33 -13.31
C ALA A 119 0.13 0.77 -14.69
N GLY A 120 -0.38 -0.18 -15.47
CA GLY A 120 -0.85 0.11 -16.80
C GLY A 120 0.29 0.35 -17.75
N CYS A 121 -0.04 0.41 -19.00
CA CYS A 121 0.94 0.67 -20.03
C CYS A 121 0.99 2.13 -20.42
N ALA A 122 0.32 2.95 -19.69
CA ALA A 122 0.23 4.31 -20.08
C ALA A 122 1.55 4.99 -19.90
N VAL A 123 2.12 5.31 -20.96
CA VAL A 123 3.24 6.17 -20.90
C VAL A 123 2.71 7.55 -20.79
N VAL A 124 2.92 8.09 -19.69
CA VAL A 124 2.38 9.36 -19.47
C VAL A 124 3.48 10.35 -19.71
N GLU A 125 3.58 10.73 -20.88
CA GLU A 125 4.54 11.70 -21.24
C GLU A 125 4.06 13.04 -20.73
N ASP A 126 4.89 13.95 -20.59
CA ASP A 126 4.64 15.35 -20.29
C ASP A 126 3.56 15.57 -19.26
N GLU A 127 3.56 14.77 -18.28
CA GLU A 127 2.62 14.90 -17.21
C GLU A 127 2.95 16.05 -16.30
N PRO A 128 1.97 16.80 -15.89
CA PRO A 128 2.21 17.78 -14.84
C PRO A 128 2.68 17.13 -13.55
N SER A 129 2.65 15.84 -13.48
CA SER A 129 3.15 15.13 -12.33
C SER A 129 4.63 15.38 -12.05
N ASP A 130 5.35 15.98 -12.98
CA ASP A 130 6.74 16.31 -12.72
C ASP A 130 6.88 17.23 -11.53
N GLU A 131 5.95 18.16 -11.37
CA GLU A 131 5.99 19.07 -10.23
C GLU A 131 5.78 18.29 -8.93
N LEU A 132 4.86 17.35 -8.96
CA LEU A 132 4.60 16.53 -7.79
C LEU A 132 5.80 15.67 -7.45
N HIS A 133 6.39 15.04 -8.47
CA HIS A 133 7.57 14.20 -8.23
C HIS A 133 8.74 15.03 -7.71
N ALA A 134 8.89 16.25 -8.20
CA ALA A 134 9.95 17.12 -7.74
C ALA A 134 9.76 17.55 -6.30
N SER A 135 8.55 17.46 -5.79
CA SER A 135 8.29 17.81 -4.40
C SER A 135 8.60 16.67 -3.41
N ILE A 136 8.89 15.47 -3.92
CA ILE A 136 9.22 14.33 -3.05
C ILE A 136 10.64 14.54 -2.52
N THR A 137 10.76 14.59 -1.20
CA THR A 137 12.04 14.76 -0.54
C THR A 137 12.57 13.43 -0.03
N ASP A 138 13.82 13.42 0.40
CA ASP A 138 14.38 12.23 1.04
C ASP A 138 13.63 11.90 2.33
N GLU A 139 13.12 12.91 3.02
CA GLU A 139 12.29 12.69 4.20
C GLU A 139 11.00 11.99 3.85
N HIS A 140 10.38 12.36 2.73
CA HIS A 140 9.16 11.69 2.27
C HIS A 140 9.45 10.22 1.99
N LYS A 141 10.56 9.93 1.34
CA LYS A 141 10.93 8.54 1.02
C LYS A 141 11.15 7.74 2.30
N ALA A 142 11.88 8.32 3.24
CA ALA A 142 12.14 7.64 4.50
C ALA A 142 10.84 7.43 5.29
N SER A 143 9.95 8.41 5.27
CA SER A 143 8.66 8.29 5.96
C SER A 143 7.82 7.18 5.35
N PHE A 144 7.77 7.10 4.02
CA PHE A 144 6.99 6.06 3.36
C PHE A 144 7.50 4.67 3.75
N VAL A 145 8.82 4.48 3.70
CA VAL A 145 9.42 3.19 4.04
C VAL A 145 9.15 2.85 5.51
N ASP A 146 9.27 3.83 6.39
CA ASP A 146 9.04 3.62 7.82
C ASP A 146 7.58 3.26 8.09
N ILE A 147 6.65 4.00 7.49
CA ILE A 147 5.22 3.75 7.70
C ILE A 147 4.84 2.36 7.18
N VAL A 148 5.25 2.04 5.97
CA VAL A 148 4.95 0.72 5.40
C VAL A 148 5.58 -0.38 6.25
N GLY A 149 6.81 -0.16 6.70
CA GLY A 149 7.50 -1.12 7.56
C GLY A 149 6.74 -1.38 8.85
N LYS A 150 6.16 -0.33 9.44
CA LYS A 150 5.39 -0.49 10.67
C LYS A 150 4.09 -1.25 10.43
N ILE A 151 3.42 -0.98 9.31
CA ILE A 151 2.21 -1.73 8.96
C ILE A 151 2.55 -3.21 8.76
N VAL A 152 3.63 -3.48 8.05
CA VAL A 152 4.05 -4.86 7.81
C VAL A 152 4.44 -5.55 9.11
N ALA A 153 5.15 -4.86 10.00
CA ALA A 153 5.57 -5.43 11.27
C ALA A 153 4.34 -5.79 12.14
N THR A 154 3.37 -4.89 12.19
CA THR A 154 2.14 -5.16 12.93
C THR A 154 1.41 -6.36 12.34
N SER A 155 1.40 -6.46 11.02
CA SER A 155 0.77 -7.60 10.33
C SER A 155 1.51 -8.89 10.62
N ASN A 156 2.84 -8.87 10.58
CA ASN A 156 3.64 -10.07 10.84
C ASN A 156 3.45 -10.57 12.28
N ASP A 157 3.31 -9.65 13.22
CA ASP A 157 3.09 -10.02 14.61
C ASP A 157 1.75 -10.75 14.80
N ALA A 158 0.81 -10.53 13.91
CA ALA A 158 -0.50 -11.13 13.97
C ALA A 158 -0.57 -12.49 13.27
N LEU A 159 0.42 -12.83 12.47
CA LEU A 159 0.40 -14.07 11.70
C LEU A 159 0.68 -15.27 12.60
N ILE A 160 0.03 -16.36 12.27
CA ILE A 160 0.18 -17.62 13.01
C ILE A 160 1.09 -18.56 12.27
#